data_f6b2d5bb52675d31e7091447aa2d51b2
#
_entry.id   f6b2d5bb52675d31e7091447aa2d51b2
#
_cell.length_a   1.000
_cell.length_b   1.000
_cell.length_c   1.000
_cell.angle_alpha   90.00
_cell.angle_beta   90.00
_cell.angle_gamma   90.00
#
_symmetry.space_group_name_H-M   'P 1'
#
loop_
_entity.id
_entity.type
_entity.pdbx_description
1 polymer ?
#
loop_
_entity_poly.entity_id
_entity_poly.type
_entity_poly.pdbx_seq_one_letter_code
_entity_poly.pdbx_strand_id
1 'polypeptide(L)'
;MRAGAAVGVLLAAMLAPTVASGAGQTRKAVRLTLYTVAQSEQYANYSDDRQRGYGNNPFGNFKDTTATIKRTKGGPFPGDLEYFQLAVYRDARLKTKVGTAEITCQFNVNKNAFCDATYQLNDGTFVGAGTVDFKTSSFALPVTGGTGKYFGLRGELESTPAAHRAQRVALDLS
;
A
#
# COMPACT_ATOMS: atom_id res chain seq x y z
N MET A 1 52.75 -33.37 -57.74
CA MET A 1 52.32 -32.08 -57.22
C MET A 1 51.21 -32.32 -56.22
N ARG A 2 51.48 -32.23 -54.92
CA ARG A 2 50.50 -32.43 -53.84
C ARG A 2 50.27 -31.07 -53.16
N ALA A 3 49.06 -30.55 -53.26
CA ALA A 3 48.64 -29.34 -52.53
C ALA A 3 48.18 -29.70 -51.11
N GLY A 4 48.82 -29.12 -50.11
CA GLY A 4 48.44 -29.24 -48.73
C GLY A 4 47.44 -28.17 -48.33
N ALA A 5 46.30 -28.60 -47.84
CA ALA A 5 45.28 -27.69 -47.27
C ALA A 5 45.61 -27.42 -45.78
N ALA A 6 45.83 -26.16 -45.41
CA ALA A 6 45.97 -25.71 -44.03
C ALA A 6 44.57 -25.47 -43.43
N VAL A 7 44.26 -26.19 -42.34
CA VAL A 7 43.02 -26.01 -41.55
C VAL A 7 43.32 -24.96 -40.49
N GLY A 8 42.76 -23.79 -40.64
CA GLY A 8 42.79 -22.74 -39.61
C GLY A 8 41.76 -23.00 -38.51
N VAL A 9 42.22 -23.20 -37.28
CA VAL A 9 41.38 -23.32 -36.09
C VAL A 9 41.06 -21.90 -35.59
N LEU A 10 39.83 -21.46 -35.74
CA LEU A 10 39.31 -20.23 -35.13
C LEU A 10 38.98 -20.49 -33.67
N LEU A 11 39.77 -19.96 -32.74
CA LEU A 11 39.41 -19.88 -31.31
C LEU A 11 38.37 -18.76 -31.14
N ALA A 12 37.15 -19.13 -30.89
CA ALA A 12 36.11 -18.20 -30.45
C ALA A 12 36.33 -17.93 -28.95
N ALA A 13 36.83 -16.75 -28.59
CA ALA A 13 36.86 -16.27 -27.20
C ALA A 13 35.46 -15.95 -26.73
N MET A 14 34.88 -16.78 -25.87
CA MET A 14 33.63 -16.49 -25.15
C MET A 14 33.91 -15.41 -24.09
N LEU A 15 33.47 -14.19 -24.38
CA LEU A 15 33.36 -13.11 -23.39
C LEU A 15 32.18 -13.44 -22.48
N ALA A 16 32.46 -13.92 -21.27
CA ALA A 16 31.47 -14.06 -20.22
C ALA A 16 31.00 -12.65 -19.79
N PRO A 17 29.68 -12.38 -19.70
CA PRO A 17 29.22 -11.11 -19.17
C PRO A 17 29.59 -11.04 -17.69
N THR A 18 30.44 -10.10 -17.30
CA THR A 18 30.67 -9.73 -15.92
C THR A 18 29.39 -9.12 -15.39
N VAL A 19 28.64 -9.88 -14.57
CA VAL A 19 27.54 -9.33 -13.79
C VAL A 19 28.18 -8.38 -12.77
N ALA A 20 28.09 -7.09 -13.04
CA ALA A 20 28.49 -6.08 -12.08
C ALA A 20 27.58 -6.26 -10.85
N SER A 21 28.13 -6.83 -9.77
CA SER A 21 27.49 -6.83 -8.45
C SER A 21 27.28 -5.37 -8.06
N GLY A 22 26.08 -4.87 -8.25
CA GLY A 22 25.72 -3.52 -7.83
C GLY A 22 26.00 -3.40 -6.35
N ALA A 23 27.05 -2.64 -5.99
CA ALA A 23 27.34 -2.28 -4.62
C ALA A 23 26.03 -1.68 -4.05
N GLY A 24 25.43 -2.36 -3.07
CA GLY A 24 24.21 -1.92 -2.44
C GLY A 24 24.43 -0.53 -1.87
N GLN A 25 23.88 0.48 -2.55
CA GLN A 25 23.81 1.82 -1.98
C GLN A 25 23.06 1.70 -0.66
N THR A 26 23.74 1.91 0.45
CA THR A 26 23.11 2.05 1.78
C THR A 26 22.19 3.24 1.70
N ARG A 27 20.89 2.97 1.55
CA ARG A 27 19.86 4.01 1.53
C ARG A 27 19.78 4.62 2.92
N LYS A 28 19.73 5.94 2.98
CA LYS A 28 19.59 6.67 4.24
C LYS A 28 18.20 6.41 4.79
N ALA A 29 18.13 5.91 6.03
CA ALA A 29 16.87 5.75 6.74
C ALA A 29 16.13 7.10 6.84
N VAL A 30 14.81 7.07 6.65
CA VAL A 30 13.92 8.23 6.78
C VAL A 30 13.03 8.03 7.99
N ARG A 31 13.20 8.89 8.99
CA ARG A 31 12.27 9.00 10.12
C ARG A 31 11.53 10.32 10.02
N LEU A 32 10.21 10.24 10.02
CA LEU A 32 9.36 11.40 9.79
C LEU A 32 8.13 11.32 10.69
N THR A 33 7.73 12.46 11.25
CA THR A 33 6.43 12.61 11.91
C THR A 33 5.60 13.60 11.13
N LEU A 34 4.37 13.20 10.81
CA LEU A 34 3.36 13.99 10.13
C LEU A 34 2.07 14.02 10.97
N TYR A 35 1.19 14.92 10.63
CA TYR A 35 -0.14 15.02 11.21
C TYR A 35 -1.16 15.07 10.10
N THR A 36 -2.22 14.27 10.19
CA THR A 36 -3.27 14.21 9.17
C THR A 36 -4.60 14.63 9.76
N VAL A 37 -5.37 15.35 8.96
CA VAL A 37 -6.74 15.77 9.31
C VAL A 37 -7.68 15.41 8.17
N ALA A 38 -8.75 14.69 8.48
CA ALA A 38 -9.77 14.36 7.49
C ALA A 38 -10.43 15.61 6.94
N GLN A 39 -10.48 15.71 5.61
CA GLN A 39 -11.17 16.76 4.86
C GLN A 39 -12.51 16.26 4.33
N SER A 40 -12.56 14.99 3.92
CA SER A 40 -13.78 14.31 3.55
C SER A 40 -13.71 12.84 3.92
N GLU A 41 -14.87 12.27 4.15
CA GLU A 41 -15.12 10.86 4.39
C GLU A 41 -16.34 10.47 3.58
N GLN A 42 -16.25 9.37 2.84
CA GLN A 42 -17.33 8.85 2.03
C GLN A 42 -17.46 7.35 2.24
N TYR A 43 -18.64 6.93 2.59
CA TYR A 43 -18.97 5.52 2.77
C TYR A 43 -19.79 5.02 1.59
N ALA A 44 -19.34 3.94 0.96
CA ALA A 44 -20.05 3.29 -0.13
C ALA A 44 -20.49 1.89 0.32
N ASN A 45 -21.78 1.69 0.39
CA ASN A 45 -22.38 0.41 0.72
C ASN A 45 -22.46 -0.46 -0.54
N TYR A 46 -21.50 -1.37 -0.70
CA TYR A 46 -21.45 -2.33 -1.79
C TYR A 46 -21.95 -3.72 -1.40
N SER A 47 -22.16 -3.98 -0.12
CA SER A 47 -22.72 -5.24 0.38
C SER A 47 -24.23 -5.34 0.09
N ASP A 48 -24.61 -5.16 -1.19
CA ASP A 48 -25.97 -5.37 -1.63
C ASP A 48 -26.24 -6.88 -1.71
N ASP A 49 -27.27 -7.34 -1.00
CA ASP A 49 -27.77 -8.71 -1.03
C ASP A 49 -28.23 -9.19 -2.43
N ARG A 50 -28.35 -8.25 -3.38
CA ARG A 50 -28.66 -8.52 -4.79
C ARG A 50 -27.43 -8.93 -5.62
N GLN A 51 -26.22 -8.80 -5.10
CA GLN A 51 -25.03 -9.35 -5.77
C GLN A 51 -25.07 -10.87 -5.66
N ARG A 52 -25.60 -11.51 -6.69
CA ARG A 52 -25.52 -12.95 -6.85
C ARG A 52 -24.09 -13.30 -7.27
N GLY A 53 -23.52 -14.31 -6.63
CA GLY A 53 -22.16 -14.77 -6.94
C GLY A 53 -22.00 -15.02 -8.44
N TYR A 54 -20.93 -14.49 -9.00
CA TYR A 54 -20.58 -14.74 -10.40
C TYR A 54 -20.13 -16.20 -10.52
N GLY A 55 -20.76 -16.93 -11.44
CA GLY A 55 -20.44 -18.33 -11.72
C GLY A 55 -18.97 -18.54 -12.03
N ASN A 56 -18.47 -19.76 -11.78
CA ASN A 56 -17.09 -20.20 -11.92
C ASN A 56 -16.13 -19.64 -10.87
N ASN A 57 -16.33 -20.06 -9.64
CA ASN A 57 -15.36 -19.86 -8.59
C ASN A 57 -14.11 -20.75 -8.83
N PRO A 58 -12.91 -20.15 -9.11
CA PRO A 58 -11.69 -20.92 -9.37
C PRO A 58 -11.15 -21.65 -8.11
N PHE A 59 -11.69 -21.34 -6.92
CA PHE A 59 -11.22 -21.89 -5.65
C PHE A 59 -12.01 -23.11 -5.18
N GLY A 60 -12.88 -23.69 -6.03
CA GLY A 60 -13.48 -24.98 -5.79
C GLY A 60 -14.98 -24.98 -5.53
N ASN A 61 -15.47 -26.12 -5.07
CA ASN A 61 -16.88 -26.44 -4.94
C ASN A 61 -17.54 -25.77 -3.72
N PHE A 62 -17.54 -24.44 -3.67
CA PHE A 62 -18.45 -23.76 -2.77
C PHE A 62 -19.88 -23.96 -3.30
N LYS A 63 -20.73 -24.63 -2.54
CA LYS A 63 -22.14 -24.37 -2.67
C LYS A 63 -22.30 -22.88 -2.39
N ASP A 64 -22.77 -22.16 -3.39
CA ASP A 64 -23.09 -20.75 -3.28
C ASP A 64 -24.17 -20.61 -2.19
N THR A 65 -23.72 -20.53 -0.96
CA THR A 65 -24.58 -20.14 0.13
C THR A 65 -24.77 -18.65 -0.04
N THR A 66 -25.74 -18.24 -0.82
CA THR A 66 -26.35 -16.92 -0.74
C THR A 66 -26.90 -16.80 0.68
N ALA A 67 -26.01 -16.57 1.63
CA ALA A 67 -26.41 -16.15 2.94
C ALA A 67 -27.10 -14.80 2.73
N THR A 68 -28.41 -14.79 2.82
CA THR A 68 -29.18 -13.57 2.93
C THR A 68 -28.68 -12.89 4.20
N ILE A 69 -27.66 -12.04 4.07
CA ILE A 69 -27.16 -11.26 5.18
C ILE A 69 -28.30 -10.31 5.53
N LYS A 70 -29.06 -10.68 6.56
CA LYS A 70 -30.05 -9.76 7.12
C LYS A 70 -29.29 -8.53 7.54
N ARG A 71 -29.50 -7.40 6.83
CA ARG A 71 -28.96 -6.11 7.21
C ARG A 71 -29.43 -5.78 8.62
N THR A 72 -28.57 -5.99 9.59
CA THR A 72 -28.74 -5.39 10.90
C THR A 72 -28.41 -3.92 10.75
N LYS A 73 -29.24 -3.04 11.35
CA LYS A 73 -28.96 -1.60 11.41
C LYS A 73 -27.54 -1.40 11.95
N GLY A 74 -26.67 -0.71 11.20
CA GLY A 74 -25.34 -0.34 11.63
C GLY A 74 -24.22 -1.14 10.94
N GLY A 75 -23.86 -0.75 9.71
CA GLY A 75 -22.59 -1.19 9.09
C GLY A 75 -21.37 -0.77 9.91
N PRO A 76 -20.15 -0.91 9.40
CA PRO A 76 -19.87 -1.41 8.04
C PRO A 76 -20.07 -2.93 7.90
N PHE A 77 -20.39 -3.35 6.68
CA PHE A 77 -20.53 -4.77 6.32
C PHE A 77 -19.37 -5.22 5.44
N PRO A 78 -19.04 -6.53 5.40
CA PRO A 78 -18.03 -7.05 4.49
C PRO A 78 -18.30 -6.66 3.04
N GLY A 79 -17.30 -6.09 2.37
CA GLY A 79 -17.39 -5.58 1.00
C GLY A 79 -17.72 -4.10 0.87
N ASP A 80 -18.14 -3.44 1.93
CA ASP A 80 -18.31 -1.98 1.93
C ASP A 80 -16.97 -1.27 1.80
N LEU A 81 -16.99 -0.08 1.23
CA LEU A 81 -15.80 0.76 1.08
C LEU A 81 -15.96 2.07 1.83
N GLU A 82 -14.86 2.54 2.36
CA GLU A 82 -14.74 3.85 2.98
C GLU A 82 -13.54 4.60 2.40
N TYR A 83 -13.77 5.85 2.02
CA TYR A 83 -12.78 6.71 1.37
C TYR A 83 -12.52 7.92 2.25
N PHE A 84 -11.26 8.19 2.53
CA PHE A 84 -10.83 9.37 3.26
C PHE A 84 -9.91 10.21 2.40
N GLN A 85 -10.17 11.52 2.38
CA GLN A 85 -9.21 12.51 1.90
C GLN A 85 -8.68 13.30 3.09
N LEU A 86 -7.37 13.38 3.22
CA LEU A 86 -6.70 13.98 4.36
C LEU A 86 -5.79 15.13 3.91
N ALA A 87 -5.75 16.20 4.68
CA ALA A 87 -4.67 17.17 4.61
C ALA A 87 -3.51 16.69 5.50
N VAL A 88 -2.28 16.83 5.00
CA VAL A 88 -1.06 16.39 5.70
C VAL A 88 -0.24 17.59 6.12
N TYR A 89 0.14 17.64 7.40
CA TYR A 89 0.89 18.72 8.02
C TYR A 89 2.20 18.22 8.63
N ARG A 90 3.18 19.09 8.68
CA ARG A 90 4.49 18.79 9.31
C ARG A 90 4.50 19.01 10.82
N ASP A 91 3.58 19.78 11.35
CA ASP A 91 3.57 20.19 12.76
C ASP A 91 2.21 19.91 13.42
N ALA A 92 2.25 19.65 14.75
CA ALA A 92 1.07 19.35 15.54
C ALA A 92 0.06 20.51 15.66
N ARG A 93 0.47 21.74 15.32
CA ARG A 93 -0.39 22.94 15.31
C ARG A 93 -1.14 23.10 13.98
N LEU A 94 -0.91 22.18 13.03
CA LEU A 94 -1.54 22.12 11.70
C LEU A 94 -1.35 23.42 10.89
N LYS A 95 -0.19 24.06 11.03
CA LYS A 95 0.12 25.33 10.34
C LYS A 95 0.78 25.11 8.98
N THR A 96 1.65 24.11 8.87
CA THR A 96 2.46 23.87 7.68
C THR A 96 1.94 22.67 6.94
N LYS A 97 1.03 22.90 6.00
CA LYS A 97 0.56 21.85 5.09
C LYS A 97 1.68 21.43 4.14
N VAL A 98 1.95 20.13 4.05
CA VAL A 98 3.03 19.55 3.23
C VAL A 98 2.54 18.57 2.17
N GLY A 99 1.23 18.32 2.11
CA GLY A 99 0.66 17.42 1.14
C GLY A 99 -0.77 17.04 1.43
N THR A 100 -1.17 15.93 0.81
CA THR A 100 -2.46 15.27 1.00
C THR A 100 -2.26 13.78 1.17
N ALA A 101 -3.26 13.09 1.70
CA ALA A 101 -3.32 11.64 1.66
C ALA A 101 -4.72 11.18 1.29
N GLU A 102 -4.77 10.04 0.62
CA GLU A 102 -5.99 9.33 0.30
C GLU A 102 -5.91 7.93 0.91
N ILE A 103 -6.96 7.53 1.61
CA ILE A 103 -7.06 6.21 2.19
C ILE A 103 -8.36 5.58 1.71
N THR A 104 -8.25 4.37 1.16
CA THR A 104 -9.40 3.55 0.78
C THR A 104 -9.39 2.29 1.63
N CYS A 105 -10.47 2.01 2.31
CA CYS A 105 -10.63 0.84 3.18
C CYS A 105 -11.78 -0.03 2.69
N GLN A 106 -11.50 -1.31 2.43
CA GLN A 106 -12.51 -2.32 2.15
C GLN A 106 -12.77 -3.14 3.40
N PHE A 107 -13.99 -3.07 3.92
CA PHE A 107 -14.37 -3.81 5.11
C PHE A 107 -14.44 -5.32 4.86
N ASN A 108 -13.91 -6.05 5.81
CA ASN A 108 -14.02 -7.51 5.91
C ASN A 108 -14.92 -7.90 7.10
N VAL A 109 -14.77 -9.08 7.62
CA VAL A 109 -15.48 -9.54 8.83
C VAL A 109 -14.89 -8.89 10.10
N ASN A 110 -15.70 -8.85 11.19
CA ASN A 110 -15.25 -8.40 12.53
C ASN A 110 -14.82 -6.92 12.63
N LYS A 111 -15.35 -6.03 11.79
CA LYS A 111 -15.01 -4.60 11.77
C LYS A 111 -13.53 -4.32 11.49
N ASN A 112 -12.87 -5.21 10.77
CA ASN A 112 -11.57 -4.96 10.18
C ASN A 112 -11.75 -4.55 8.72
N ALA A 113 -10.80 -3.79 8.19
CA ALA A 113 -10.77 -3.46 6.78
C ALA A 113 -9.34 -3.61 6.25
N PHE A 114 -9.22 -3.99 4.99
CA PHE A 114 -7.96 -3.83 4.27
C PHE A 114 -7.93 -2.40 3.72
N CYS A 115 -6.91 -1.65 4.09
CA CYS A 115 -6.75 -0.25 3.72
C CYS A 115 -5.50 -0.05 2.85
N ASP A 116 -5.67 0.74 1.78
CA ASP A 116 -4.60 1.32 0.98
C ASP A 116 -4.50 2.81 1.29
N ALA A 117 -3.32 3.26 1.66
CA ALA A 117 -3.05 4.64 2.02
C ALA A 117 -1.95 5.22 1.12
N THR A 118 -2.28 6.27 0.38
CA THR A 118 -1.33 7.00 -0.48
C THR A 118 -1.11 8.40 0.09
N TYR A 119 0.12 8.71 0.45
CA TYR A 119 0.56 10.02 0.92
C TYR A 119 1.32 10.74 -0.18
N GLN A 120 0.79 11.86 -0.64
CA GLN A 120 1.40 12.73 -1.66
C GLN A 120 1.99 13.95 -0.97
N LEU A 121 3.31 13.99 -0.80
CA LEU A 121 4.03 15.07 -0.17
C LEU A 121 4.81 15.89 -1.22
N ASN A 122 5.25 17.08 -0.83
CA ASN A 122 6.02 17.97 -1.73
C ASN A 122 7.34 17.36 -2.23
N ASP A 123 7.91 16.40 -1.48
CA ASP A 123 9.21 15.76 -1.77
C ASP A 123 9.08 14.30 -2.25
N GLY A 124 7.87 13.83 -2.47
CA GLY A 124 7.60 12.49 -3.01
C GLY A 124 6.32 11.87 -2.46
N THR A 125 6.02 10.68 -2.94
CA THR A 125 4.85 9.89 -2.52
C THR A 125 5.30 8.65 -1.79
N PHE A 126 4.57 8.21 -0.76
CA PHE A 126 4.72 6.86 -0.22
C PHE A 126 3.34 6.18 -0.08
N VAL A 127 3.36 4.87 -0.14
CA VAL A 127 2.17 4.00 -0.10
C VAL A 127 2.32 3.00 1.02
N GLY A 128 1.29 2.88 1.84
CA GLY A 128 1.15 1.83 2.85
C GLY A 128 -0.14 1.07 2.65
N ALA A 129 -0.11 -0.25 2.86
CA ALA A 129 -1.30 -1.07 2.72
C ALA A 129 -1.32 -2.20 3.76
N GLY A 130 -2.49 -2.50 4.32
CA GLY A 130 -2.63 -3.55 5.31
C GLY A 130 -3.99 -3.57 5.99
N THR A 131 -4.14 -4.46 6.95
CA THR A 131 -5.38 -4.59 7.71
C THR A 131 -5.41 -3.63 8.89
N VAL A 132 -6.51 -2.88 9.00
CA VAL A 132 -6.80 -1.95 10.08
C VAL A 132 -7.98 -2.47 10.92
N ASP A 133 -7.86 -2.45 12.24
CA ASP A 133 -8.96 -2.76 13.15
C ASP A 133 -9.71 -1.47 13.52
N PHE A 134 -10.93 -1.34 13.00
CA PHE A 134 -11.80 -0.18 13.25
C PHE A 134 -12.43 -0.15 14.64
N LYS A 135 -12.06 -1.08 15.53
CA LYS A 135 -12.41 -1.00 16.96
C LYS A 135 -11.45 -0.11 17.75
N THR A 136 -10.31 0.23 17.14
CA THR A 136 -9.28 1.09 17.73
C THR A 136 -9.12 2.36 16.90
N SER A 137 -8.56 3.40 17.50
CA SER A 137 -8.24 4.65 16.82
C SER A 137 -6.78 4.75 16.39
N SER A 138 -5.99 3.71 16.65
CA SER A 138 -4.58 3.61 16.27
C SER A 138 -4.39 2.42 15.35
N PHE A 139 -3.50 2.55 14.37
CA PHE A 139 -3.17 1.48 13.45
C PHE A 139 -1.73 1.59 12.96
N ALA A 140 -1.19 0.50 12.43
CA ALA A 140 0.08 0.48 11.73
C ALA A 140 -0.11 -0.16 10.34
N LEU A 141 0.61 0.37 9.35
CA LEU A 141 0.64 -0.17 7.99
C LEU A 141 2.08 -0.35 7.53
N PRO A 142 2.43 -1.48 6.92
CA PRO A 142 3.69 -1.60 6.20
C PRO A 142 3.73 -0.61 5.03
N VAL A 143 4.84 0.10 4.88
CA VAL A 143 5.10 0.94 3.71
C VAL A 143 5.66 0.06 2.60
N THR A 144 4.92 -0.03 1.50
CA THR A 144 5.19 -0.96 0.40
C THR A 144 5.99 -0.33 -0.73
N GLY A 145 6.07 1.00 -0.79
CA GLY A 145 6.83 1.71 -1.81
C GLY A 145 6.63 3.21 -1.78
N GLY A 146 7.27 3.89 -2.73
CA GLY A 146 7.15 5.32 -2.88
C GLY A 146 7.91 5.87 -4.07
N THR A 147 7.84 7.20 -4.27
CA THR A 147 8.54 7.96 -5.29
C THR A 147 9.33 9.11 -4.67
N GLY A 148 10.14 9.79 -5.46
CA GLY A 148 10.95 10.92 -4.99
C GLY A 148 11.85 10.51 -3.82
N LYS A 149 11.79 11.23 -2.72
CA LYS A 149 12.56 10.95 -1.50
C LYS A 149 12.28 9.56 -0.90
N TYR A 150 11.12 8.99 -1.17
CA TYR A 150 10.65 7.70 -0.63
C TYR A 150 10.86 6.54 -1.60
N PHE A 151 11.51 6.78 -2.75
CA PHE A 151 11.74 5.75 -3.76
C PHE A 151 12.52 4.57 -3.19
N GLY A 152 11.92 3.39 -3.26
CA GLY A 152 12.51 2.13 -2.84
C GLY A 152 12.71 1.97 -1.33
N LEU A 153 12.23 2.91 -0.50
CA LEU A 153 12.17 2.72 0.95
C LEU A 153 11.04 1.78 1.33
N ARG A 154 11.26 1.07 2.43
CA ARG A 154 10.33 0.13 3.06
C ARG A 154 10.32 0.41 4.54
N GLY A 155 9.30 -0.05 5.24
CA GLY A 155 9.24 0.10 6.69
C GLY A 155 7.81 0.14 7.18
N GLU A 156 7.54 0.96 8.19
CA GLU A 156 6.24 1.03 8.84
C GLU A 156 5.77 2.48 8.99
N LEU A 157 4.47 2.64 8.86
CA LEU A 157 3.71 3.82 9.21
C LEU A 157 2.87 3.46 10.43
N GLU A 158 3.02 4.19 11.53
CA GLU A 158 2.17 4.10 12.71
C GLU A 158 1.30 5.35 12.81
N SER A 159 -0.01 5.19 12.99
CA SER A 159 -0.98 6.27 13.16
C SER A 159 -1.62 6.21 14.54
N THR A 160 -1.58 7.31 15.26
CA THR A 160 -2.14 7.45 16.62
C THR A 160 -2.93 8.76 16.76
N PRO A 161 -3.99 8.79 17.58
CA PRO A 161 -4.75 10.01 17.81
C PRO A 161 -3.89 11.16 18.34
N ALA A 162 -4.18 12.37 17.87
CA ALA A 162 -3.53 13.60 18.30
C ALA A 162 -4.55 14.71 18.60
N ALA A 163 -4.10 15.87 19.05
CA ALA A 163 -4.95 17.02 19.26
C ALA A 163 -5.62 17.50 17.97
N HIS A 164 -6.67 18.31 18.10
CA HIS A 164 -7.40 18.92 16.97
C HIS A 164 -8.04 17.92 15.98
N ARG A 165 -8.46 16.74 16.46
CA ARG A 165 -8.98 15.64 15.64
C ARG A 165 -7.99 15.16 14.57
N ALA A 166 -6.71 15.39 14.79
CA ALA A 166 -5.67 14.89 13.91
C ALA A 166 -5.25 13.46 14.29
N GLN A 167 -4.60 12.80 13.34
CA GLN A 167 -3.80 11.61 13.59
C GLN A 167 -2.31 12.00 13.48
N ARG A 168 -1.50 11.59 14.45
CA ARG A 168 -0.05 11.62 14.35
C ARG A 168 0.41 10.40 13.58
N VAL A 169 1.11 10.62 12.50
CA VAL A 169 1.65 9.56 11.63
C VAL A 169 3.17 9.55 11.79
N ALA A 170 3.70 8.49 12.37
CA ALA A 170 5.13 8.24 12.48
C ALA A 170 5.58 7.26 11.40
N LEU A 171 6.66 7.60 10.67
CA LEU A 171 7.28 6.73 9.67
C LEU A 171 8.69 6.35 10.11
N ASP A 172 9.02 5.08 9.99
CA ASP A 172 10.38 4.53 10.11
C ASP A 172 10.68 3.71 8.85
N LEU A 173 11.47 4.29 7.94
CA LEU A 173 11.74 3.75 6.62
C LEU A 173 13.25 3.56 6.40
N SER A 174 13.63 2.48 5.71
CA SER A 174 15.01 2.14 5.39
C SER A 174 15.17 1.50 4.00
#